data_feeb72ed6f2e23ae182a9c0407117f9f
#
_entry.id   feeb72ed6f2e23ae182a9c0407117f9f
#
_cell.length_a   1.000
_cell.length_b   1.000
_cell.length_c   1.000
_cell.angle_alpha   90.00
_cell.angle_beta   90.00
_cell.angle_gamma   90.00
#
_symmetry.space_group_name_H-M   'P 1'
#
loop_
_entity.id
_entity.type
_entity.pdbx_description
1 polymer ?
#
loop_
_entity_poly.entity_id
_entity_poly.type
_entity_poly.pdbx_seq_one_letter_code
_entity_poly.pdbx_strand_id
1 'polypeptide(L)'
;MNQRNASMTVIGAGSYGTALAITLARNGHEVVLWGHDPEHIATLERDRCNAAFLPDVPFPDTLHLESDLATALAASRNILVVVPSHVFGEVLRQIKPLMRPDARLVWATKGLEAVSYTHLRAHETRH
;
A
#
# COMPACT_ATOMS: atom_id res chain seq x y z
N MET A 1 -1.39 18.39 -12.81
CA MET A 1 -1.56 18.23 -12.21
C MET A 1 -2.30 17.41 -11.69
N ASN A 2 -2.56 16.72 -11.83
CA ASN A 2 -3.25 15.81 -11.41
C ASN A 2 -2.65 14.76 -10.69
N GLN A 3 -1.38 14.81 -10.35
CA GLN A 3 -0.75 13.86 -9.60
C GLN A 3 -1.20 13.95 -8.19
N ARG A 4 -1.56 12.85 -7.59
CA ARG A 4 -1.98 12.82 -6.21
C ARG A 4 -0.76 12.89 -5.32
N ASN A 5 -0.82 13.72 -4.28
CA ASN A 5 0.23 13.81 -3.32
C ASN A 5 -0.23 13.14 -2.06
N ALA A 6 0.09 11.89 -1.92
CA ALA A 6 -0.33 11.12 -0.76
C ALA A 6 0.82 11.01 0.24
N SER A 7 0.45 10.83 1.50
CA SER A 7 1.44 10.61 2.54
C SER A 7 2.04 9.21 2.45
N MET A 8 1.24 8.25 2.00
CA MET A 8 1.67 6.87 1.99
C MET A 8 0.92 6.12 0.90
N THR A 9 1.63 5.25 0.19
CA THR A 9 0.99 4.29 -0.71
C THR A 9 1.13 2.91 -0.09
N VAL A 10 0.01 2.19 0.05
CA VAL A 10 0.00 0.85 0.60
C VAL A 10 -0.20 -0.12 -0.55
N ILE A 11 0.72 -1.05 -0.71
CA ILE A 11 0.67 -2.05 -1.76
C ILE A 11 0.18 -3.35 -1.16
N GLY A 12 -1.03 -3.73 -1.49
CA GLY A 12 -1.65 -4.95 -1.01
C GLY A 12 -2.98 -4.67 -0.34
N ALA A 13 -4.07 -5.06 -1.00
CA ALA A 13 -5.41 -4.75 -0.53
C ALA A 13 -6.09 -5.94 0.14
N GLY A 14 -5.32 -6.76 0.83
CA GLY A 14 -5.90 -7.81 1.66
C GLY A 14 -6.37 -7.24 2.99
N SER A 15 -6.67 -8.11 3.94
CA SER A 15 -7.22 -7.64 5.21
C SER A 15 -6.21 -6.80 5.99
N TYR A 16 -4.96 -7.24 6.05
CA TYR A 16 -3.95 -6.53 6.82
C TYR A 16 -3.59 -5.21 6.16
N GLY A 17 -3.39 -5.20 4.84
CA GLY A 17 -3.07 -3.97 4.15
C GLY A 17 -4.20 -2.96 4.22
N THR A 18 -5.43 -3.44 4.09
CA THR A 18 -6.58 -2.56 4.21
C THR A 18 -6.68 -1.97 5.62
N ALA A 19 -6.44 -2.80 6.64
CA ALA A 19 -6.51 -2.30 8.02
C ALA A 19 -5.45 -1.23 8.26
N LEU A 20 -4.24 -1.44 7.77
CA LEU A 20 -3.19 -0.45 7.94
C LEU A 20 -3.51 0.84 7.20
N ALA A 21 -4.05 0.72 5.98
CA ALA A 21 -4.42 1.90 5.20
C ALA A 21 -5.50 2.69 5.92
N ILE A 22 -6.49 2.01 6.49
CA ILE A 22 -7.56 2.69 7.21
C ILE A 22 -7.00 3.42 8.43
N THR A 23 -6.11 2.74 9.16
CA THR A 23 -5.52 3.36 10.35
C THR A 23 -4.76 4.62 9.99
N LEU A 24 -3.97 4.57 8.95
CA LEU A 24 -3.21 5.75 8.52
C LEU A 24 -4.16 6.86 8.07
N ALA A 25 -5.20 6.50 7.33
CA ALA A 25 -6.12 7.50 6.82
C ALA A 25 -6.91 8.15 7.96
N ARG A 26 -7.25 7.37 8.98
CA ARG A 26 -7.96 7.93 10.12
C ARG A 26 -7.12 8.93 10.89
N ASN A 27 -5.81 8.78 10.80
CA ASN A 27 -4.91 9.70 11.48
C ASN A 27 -4.62 10.94 10.63
N GLY A 28 -5.37 11.15 9.57
CA GLY A 28 -5.26 12.36 8.79
C GLY A 28 -4.32 12.28 7.61
N HIS A 29 -3.77 11.12 7.33
CA HIS A 29 -2.88 10.97 6.19
C HIS A 29 -3.68 10.68 4.93
N GLU A 30 -3.21 11.22 3.81
CA GLU A 30 -3.77 10.85 2.52
C GLU A 30 -3.10 9.55 2.11
N VAL A 31 -3.89 8.51 1.93
CA VAL A 31 -3.37 7.17 1.68
C VAL A 31 -3.91 6.65 0.36
N VAL A 32 -3.04 6.05 -0.44
CA VAL A 32 -3.45 5.34 -1.64
C VAL A 32 -3.28 3.86 -1.38
N LEU A 33 -4.33 3.09 -1.56
CA LEU A 33 -4.30 1.64 -1.37
C LEU A 33 -4.39 0.99 -2.74
N TRP A 34 -3.38 0.21 -3.08
CA TRP A 34 -3.30 -0.47 -4.35
C TRP A 34 -3.48 -1.97 -4.18
N GLY A 35 -4.25 -2.57 -5.07
CA GLY A 35 -4.38 -4.02 -5.16
C GLY A 35 -4.19 -4.47 -6.59
N HIS A 36 -3.79 -5.72 -6.77
CA HIS A 36 -3.48 -6.24 -8.09
C HIS A 36 -4.70 -6.61 -8.91
N ASP A 37 -5.88 -6.66 -8.30
CA ASP A 37 -7.11 -7.06 -8.98
C ASP A 37 -7.95 -5.83 -9.23
N PRO A 38 -8.04 -5.35 -10.47
CA PRO A 38 -8.81 -4.13 -10.73
C PRO A 38 -10.28 -4.24 -10.36
N GLU A 39 -10.87 -5.44 -10.49
CA GLU A 39 -12.26 -5.60 -10.12
C GLU A 39 -12.43 -5.48 -8.62
N HIS A 40 -11.49 -6.01 -7.85
CA HIS A 40 -11.56 -5.89 -6.41
C HIS A 40 -11.42 -4.42 -6.00
N ILE A 41 -10.50 -3.72 -6.63
CA ILE A 41 -10.31 -2.30 -6.33
C ILE A 41 -11.56 -1.50 -6.67
N ALA A 42 -12.21 -1.81 -7.80
CA ALA A 42 -13.45 -1.12 -8.16
C ALA A 42 -14.53 -1.38 -7.13
N THR A 43 -14.61 -2.60 -6.62
CA THR A 43 -15.58 -2.94 -5.60
C THR A 43 -15.30 -2.18 -4.30
N LEU A 44 -14.04 -2.08 -3.91
CA LEU A 44 -13.69 -1.33 -2.71
C LEU A 44 -14.05 0.14 -2.85
N GLU A 45 -13.83 0.69 -4.03
CA GLU A 45 -14.14 2.08 -4.27
C GLU A 45 -15.64 2.30 -4.21
N ARG A 46 -16.41 1.40 -4.80
CA ARG A 46 -17.86 1.54 -4.80
C ARG A 46 -18.46 1.43 -3.43
N ASP A 47 -17.97 0.45 -2.65
CA ASP A 47 -18.56 0.15 -1.36
C ASP A 47 -17.96 0.97 -0.24
N ARG A 48 -16.84 1.59 -0.46
CA ARG A 48 -16.10 2.34 0.55
C ARG A 48 -15.84 1.51 1.80
N CYS A 49 -15.63 0.22 1.60
CA CYS A 49 -15.21 -0.70 2.65
C CYS A 49 -14.73 -1.97 1.97
N ASN A 50 -14.02 -2.81 2.72
CA ASN A 50 -13.54 -4.08 2.20
C ASN A 50 -14.42 -5.16 2.78
N ALA A 51 -15.57 -5.40 2.14
CA ALA A 51 -16.58 -6.29 2.69
C ALA A 51 -16.08 -7.71 2.87
N ALA A 52 -15.14 -8.13 2.03
CA ALA A 52 -14.64 -9.50 2.12
C ALA A 52 -13.77 -9.71 3.33
N PHE A 53 -13.05 -8.68 3.78
CA PHE A 53 -12.09 -8.84 4.86
C PHE A 53 -12.42 -8.00 6.08
N LEU A 54 -13.00 -6.82 5.89
CA LEU A 54 -13.30 -5.92 7.00
C LEU A 54 -14.66 -5.28 6.77
N PRO A 55 -15.73 -6.06 6.86
CA PRO A 55 -17.04 -5.59 6.41
C PRO A 55 -17.62 -4.44 7.20
N ASP A 56 -17.24 -4.31 8.46
CA ASP A 56 -17.84 -3.28 9.29
C ASP A 56 -16.96 -2.05 9.44
N VAL A 57 -15.95 -1.88 8.62
CA VAL A 57 -15.01 -0.80 8.77
C VAL A 57 -15.05 0.07 7.51
N PRO A 58 -15.73 1.21 7.56
CA PRO A 58 -15.80 2.08 6.38
C PRO A 58 -14.50 2.81 6.14
N PHE A 59 -14.25 3.14 4.87
CA PHE A 59 -13.04 3.85 4.51
C PHE A 59 -13.19 5.33 4.83
N PRO A 60 -12.18 5.94 5.45
CA PRO A 60 -12.18 7.40 5.61
C PRO A 60 -12.08 8.08 4.26
N ASP A 61 -12.44 9.35 4.22
CA ASP A 61 -12.38 10.12 2.98
C ASP A 61 -10.95 10.26 2.46
N THR A 62 -9.98 10.15 3.33
CA THR A 62 -8.58 10.29 2.95
C THR A 62 -7.99 9.01 2.38
N LEU A 63 -8.78 7.95 2.30
CA LEU A 63 -8.30 6.71 1.71
C LEU A 63 -8.77 6.61 0.27
N HIS A 64 -7.80 6.47 -0.63
CA HIS A 64 -8.06 6.42 -2.06
C HIS A 64 -7.63 5.08 -2.62
N LEU A 65 -8.40 4.54 -3.55
CA LEU A 65 -8.11 3.24 -4.14
C LEU A 65 -7.46 3.45 -5.49
N GLU A 66 -6.53 2.57 -5.84
CA GLU A 66 -5.85 2.67 -7.12
C GLU A 66 -5.55 1.27 -7.64
N SER A 67 -5.83 1.03 -8.91
CA SER A 67 -5.52 -0.26 -9.52
C SER A 67 -4.31 -0.19 -10.43
N ASP A 68 -3.83 1.00 -10.77
CA ASP A 68 -2.66 1.14 -11.61
C ASP A 68 -1.43 1.29 -10.75
N LEU A 69 -0.51 0.34 -10.87
CA LEU A 69 0.65 0.32 -9.99
C LEU A 69 1.54 1.53 -10.17
N ALA A 70 1.78 1.95 -11.41
CA ALA A 70 2.64 3.09 -11.65
C ALA A 70 2.05 4.35 -11.02
N THR A 71 0.74 4.54 -11.15
CA THR A 71 0.09 5.69 -10.55
C THR A 71 0.18 5.65 -9.03
N ALA A 72 -0.02 4.47 -8.46
CA ALA A 72 0.06 4.33 -7.01
C ALA A 72 1.46 4.64 -6.50
N LEU A 73 2.48 4.19 -7.23
CA LEU A 73 3.85 4.43 -6.79
C LEU A 73 4.30 5.87 -7.02
N ALA A 74 3.68 6.56 -7.95
CA ALA A 74 3.99 7.95 -8.17
C ALA A 74 3.29 8.85 -7.16
N ALA A 75 2.28 8.34 -6.48
CA ALA A 75 1.48 9.16 -5.59
C ALA A 75 2.19 9.54 -4.30
N SER A 76 3.14 8.74 -3.87
CA SER A 76 3.86 9.01 -2.62
C SER A 76 5.25 8.44 -2.70
N ARG A 77 6.16 9.04 -1.97
CA ARG A 77 7.50 8.48 -1.85
C ARG A 77 7.55 7.39 -0.77
N ASN A 78 6.56 7.34 0.08
CA ASN A 78 6.53 6.35 1.16
C ASN A 78 5.68 5.18 0.73
N ILE A 79 6.30 4.03 0.58
CA ILE A 79 5.64 2.84 0.06
C ILE A 79 5.63 1.77 1.15
N LEU A 80 4.45 1.34 1.53
CA LEU A 80 4.29 0.27 2.50
C LEU A 80 3.82 -0.97 1.76
N VAL A 81 4.62 -2.01 1.73
CA VAL A 81 4.29 -3.24 1.03
C VAL A 81 3.75 -4.24 2.03
N VAL A 82 2.51 -4.67 1.81
CA VAL A 82 1.81 -5.57 2.72
C VAL A 82 1.35 -6.77 1.91
N VAL A 83 2.26 -7.66 1.64
CA VAL A 83 1.97 -8.86 0.87
C VAL A 83 2.60 -10.04 1.59
N PRO A 84 2.15 -11.25 1.30
CA PRO A 84 2.78 -12.42 1.92
C PRO A 84 4.26 -12.47 1.59
N SER A 85 5.03 -12.98 2.52
CA SER A 85 6.49 -12.96 2.36
C SER A 85 6.94 -13.75 1.14
N HIS A 86 6.20 -14.81 0.78
CA HIS A 86 6.63 -15.64 -0.35
C HIS A 86 6.47 -14.95 -1.70
N VAL A 87 5.70 -13.86 -1.77
CA VAL A 87 5.57 -13.11 -3.02
C VAL A 87 6.28 -11.77 -2.95
N PHE A 88 6.90 -11.44 -1.84
CA PHE A 88 7.49 -10.12 -1.67
C PHE A 88 8.55 -9.84 -2.73
N GLY A 89 9.39 -10.81 -3.02
CA GLY A 89 10.45 -10.61 -4.02
C GLY A 89 9.89 -10.31 -5.40
N GLU A 90 8.83 -11.01 -5.77
CA GLU A 90 8.21 -10.77 -7.06
C GLU A 90 7.58 -9.37 -7.11
N VAL A 91 6.89 -8.98 -6.04
CA VAL A 91 6.29 -7.65 -5.99
C VAL A 91 7.38 -6.59 -6.05
N LEU A 92 8.47 -6.80 -5.33
CA LEU A 92 9.55 -5.83 -5.33
C LEU A 92 10.13 -5.65 -6.72
N ARG A 93 10.26 -6.73 -7.48
CA ARG A 93 10.76 -6.62 -8.85
C ARG A 93 9.83 -5.77 -9.72
N GLN A 94 8.55 -5.83 -9.45
CA GLN A 94 7.59 -5.05 -10.22
C GLN A 94 7.59 -3.58 -9.82
N ILE A 95 7.80 -3.29 -8.56
CA ILE A 95 7.67 -1.91 -8.12
C ILE A 95 8.95 -1.10 -8.24
N LYS A 96 10.11 -1.75 -8.15
CA LYS A 96 11.37 -1.00 -8.16
C LYS A 96 11.52 -0.07 -9.35
N PRO A 97 11.29 -0.52 -10.58
CA PRO A 97 11.47 0.38 -11.72
C PRO A 97 10.46 1.51 -11.79
N LEU A 98 9.36 1.40 -11.04
CA LEU A 98 8.31 2.40 -11.08
C LEU A 98 8.38 3.36 -9.91
N MET A 99 9.22 3.09 -8.92
CA MET A 99 9.29 3.92 -7.74
C MET A 99 9.99 5.24 -8.04
N ARG A 100 9.59 6.26 -7.32
CA ARG A 100 10.25 7.56 -7.41
C ARG A 100 11.69 7.44 -6.91
N PRO A 101 12.59 8.28 -7.41
CA PRO A 101 13.99 8.20 -6.94
C PRO A 101 14.15 8.44 -5.46
N ASP A 102 13.23 9.19 -4.87
CA ASP A 102 13.31 9.49 -3.45
C ASP A 102 12.46 8.54 -2.61
N ALA A 103 12.00 7.43 -3.18
CA ALA A 103 11.06 6.55 -2.49
C ALA A 103 11.70 5.83 -1.32
N ARG A 104 10.88 5.60 -0.30
CA ARG A 104 11.25 4.78 0.85
C ARG A 104 10.31 3.62 0.90
N LEU A 105 10.82 2.47 1.27
CA LEU A 105 10.02 1.26 1.29
C LEU A 105 10.01 0.66 2.67
N VAL A 106 8.81 0.35 3.15
CA VAL A 106 8.61 -0.34 4.41
C VAL A 106 7.83 -1.61 4.10
N TRP A 107 8.18 -2.70 4.71
CA TRP A 107 7.54 -3.97 4.45
C TRP A 107 6.91 -4.49 5.72
N ALA A 108 5.64 -4.82 5.67
CA ALA A 108 4.92 -5.40 6.80
C ALA A 108 4.43 -6.77 6.39
N THR A 109 4.65 -7.75 7.24
CA THR A 109 4.27 -9.11 6.96
C THR A 109 3.17 -9.53 7.92
N LYS A 110 2.09 -10.04 7.36
CA LYS A 110 1.02 -10.51 8.18
C LYS A 110 1.50 -11.65 9.07
N GLY A 111 1.08 -11.65 10.29
CA GLY A 111 1.44 -12.69 11.22
C GLY A 111 2.69 -12.41 12.00
N LEU A 112 3.46 -11.41 11.57
CA LEU A 112 4.61 -11.01 12.34
C LEU A 112 4.26 -9.75 13.05
N GLU A 113 4.75 -9.63 14.21
CA GLU A 113 4.43 -8.46 14.97
C GLU A 113 5.24 -7.28 14.54
N ALA A 114 6.26 -7.47 13.79
CA ALA A 114 7.19 -6.41 13.49
C ALA A 114 7.00 -5.88 12.10
N VAL A 115 7.26 -4.61 11.95
CA VAL A 115 7.38 -4.00 10.66
C VAL A 115 8.84 -3.87 10.36
N SER A 116 9.26 -4.37 9.22
CA SER A 116 10.65 -4.31 8.84
C SER A 116 10.89 -3.09 7.97
N TYR A 117 11.89 -2.32 8.31
CA TYR A 117 12.28 -1.22 7.48
C TYR A 117 13.34 -1.69 6.52
N THR A 118 13.09 -1.47 5.25
CA THR A 118 14.02 -1.85 4.23
C THR A 118 14.25 -0.68 3.32
N HIS A 119 15.45 -0.18 3.32
CA HIS A 119 15.83 0.84 2.36
C HIS A 119 16.30 0.13 1.12
N LEU A 120 16.07 0.73 0.00
CA LEU A 120 16.46 0.07 -1.22
C LEU A 120 17.92 0.12 -1.48
N ARG A 121 18.66 0.80 -0.68
CA ARG A 121 20.09 0.75 -0.78
C ARG A 121 20.56 -0.58 -0.26
N ALA A 122 21.45 -1.17 -0.95
CA ALA A 122 21.84 -2.53 -0.65
C ALA A 122 22.38 -2.71 0.74
N HIS A 123 23.10 -1.75 1.22
CA HIS A 123 23.74 -1.95 2.50
C HIS A 123 22.78 -1.87 3.66
N GLU A 124 21.52 -1.53 3.39
CA GLU A 124 20.60 -1.44 4.46
C GLU A 124 19.99 -2.72 4.85
N THR A 125 20.38 -3.77 4.28
CA THR A 125 19.69 -4.98 4.52
C THR A 125 20.09 -5.64 5.77
N ARG A 126 20.95 -5.14 6.51
CA ARG A 126 21.28 -5.76 7.61
C ARG A 126 20.30 -6.06 8.42
N HIS A 127 20.03 -6.62 8.91
CA HIS A 127 19.10 -6.93 9.61
C HIS A 127 19.06 -7.49 10.16
#